data_d5754146b9d34a79be9d6ae0ee239ad7
#
_entry.id   d5754146b9d34a79be9d6ae0ee239ad7
#
_cell.length_a   1.000
_cell.length_b   1.000
_cell.length_c   1.000
_cell.angle_alpha   90.00
_cell.angle_beta   90.00
_cell.angle_gamma   90.00
#
_symmetry.space_group_name_H-M   'P 1'
#
loop_
_entity.id
_entity.type
_entity.pdbx_description
1 polymer ?
#
loop_
_entity_poly.entity_id
_entity_poly.type
_entity_poly.pdbx_seq_one_letter_code
_entity_poly.pdbx_strand_id
1 'polypeptide(L)'
;TDVVYQFRKKDLINGGEGAPLTPIYHHNLKKKLKINKPTIFLNIGGIANYTFSKDEYFCAKDAGPGNCLMDLYTKITKNLDYDKDGNLAAAGKVDSSLINNILDHEFYNSKSNHSLDIKDFDINFVKGLSLQDALANLNYFSARIIYENIKRNIKDDYIIILCGGGRKNKTLVSNLKTLFKLNISMIDDFHIDGDFVESQAFAYLSIRSLYKKEISYPNTTRVKLAITGGELIKFN
;
A
#
# COMPACT_ATOMS: atom_id res chain seq x y z
N THR A 1 -12.72 -21.99 20.31
CA THR A 1 -12.40 -21.76 18.88
C THR A 1 -10.90 -21.74 18.69
N ASP A 2 -10.39 -22.55 17.76
CA ASP A 2 -8.98 -22.56 17.42
C ASP A 2 -8.53 -21.20 16.83
N VAL A 3 -7.32 -20.78 17.16
CA VAL A 3 -6.75 -19.50 16.72
C VAL A 3 -5.39 -19.71 16.08
N VAL A 4 -5.18 -19.11 14.91
CA VAL A 4 -3.86 -18.98 14.30
C VAL A 4 -3.36 -17.57 14.51
N TYR A 5 -2.14 -17.41 15.02
CA TYR A 5 -1.55 -16.11 15.35
C TYR A 5 -0.04 -16.11 15.08
N GLN A 6 0.70 -15.04 15.41
CA GLN A 6 2.17 -14.95 15.23
C GLN A 6 2.65 -15.22 13.80
N PHE A 7 1.91 -14.73 12.78
CA PHE A 7 2.27 -14.95 11.37
C PHE A 7 3.67 -14.43 11.01
N ARG A 8 4.12 -13.34 11.65
CA ARG A 8 5.42 -12.69 11.36
C ARG A 8 6.61 -13.35 12.04
N LYS A 9 6.39 -14.10 13.11
CA LYS A 9 7.46 -14.59 14.01
C LYS A 9 8.51 -15.43 13.27
N LYS A 10 8.09 -16.41 12.48
CA LYS A 10 9.02 -17.25 11.72
C LYS A 10 9.77 -16.48 10.65
N ASP A 11 9.12 -15.53 9.97
CA ASP A 11 9.74 -14.68 8.98
C ASP A 11 10.88 -13.86 9.60
N LEU A 12 10.62 -13.17 10.70
CA LEU A 12 11.62 -12.38 11.44
C LEU A 12 12.79 -13.23 11.92
N ILE A 13 12.53 -14.40 12.49
CA ILE A 13 13.58 -15.33 12.97
C ILE A 13 14.48 -15.80 11.81
N ASN A 14 13.93 -15.91 10.59
CA ASN A 14 14.67 -16.32 9.40
C ASN A 14 15.24 -15.12 8.59
N GLY A 15 15.27 -13.94 9.18
CA GLY A 15 15.90 -12.75 8.61
C GLY A 15 15.04 -12.00 7.61
N GLY A 16 13.73 -12.26 7.58
CA GLY A 16 12.76 -11.47 6.84
C GLY A 16 12.34 -10.20 7.57
N GLU A 17 11.61 -9.33 6.91
CA GLU A 17 11.13 -8.04 7.46
C GLU A 17 9.77 -8.17 8.19
N GLY A 18 9.16 -9.35 8.21
CA GLY A 18 7.88 -9.63 8.86
C GLY A 18 6.65 -9.06 8.13
N ALA A 19 6.85 -8.30 7.06
CA ALA A 19 5.81 -7.70 6.22
C ALA A 19 6.40 -7.38 4.82
N PRO A 20 5.54 -7.27 3.77
CA PRO A 20 4.12 -7.60 3.75
C PRO A 20 3.87 -9.11 3.62
N LEU A 21 2.84 -9.65 4.29
CA LEU A 21 2.45 -11.06 4.22
C LEU A 21 1.26 -11.33 3.28
N THR A 22 0.48 -10.30 2.96
CA THR A 22 -0.70 -10.40 2.09
C THR A 22 -0.41 -10.68 0.61
N PRO A 23 0.81 -10.52 0.06
CA PRO A 23 1.07 -10.69 -1.38
C PRO A 23 0.67 -12.05 -1.94
N ILE A 24 0.87 -13.13 -1.20
CA ILE A 24 0.45 -14.46 -1.64
C ILE A 24 -1.08 -14.59 -1.76
N TYR A 25 -1.83 -13.86 -0.93
CA TYR A 25 -3.28 -13.75 -1.07
C TYR A 25 -3.66 -13.00 -2.35
N HIS A 26 -3.07 -11.82 -2.60
CA HIS A 26 -3.31 -11.04 -3.82
C HIS A 26 -2.98 -11.83 -5.08
N HIS A 27 -1.85 -12.55 -5.09
CA HIS A 27 -1.45 -13.40 -6.21
C HIS A 27 -2.50 -14.50 -6.51
N ASN A 28 -2.98 -15.19 -5.48
CA ASN A 28 -4.01 -16.20 -5.67
C ASN A 28 -5.40 -15.60 -5.94
N LEU A 29 -5.67 -14.41 -5.43
CA LEU A 29 -6.88 -13.66 -5.76
C LEU A 29 -6.95 -13.31 -7.25
N LYS A 30 -5.83 -12.84 -7.84
CA LYS A 30 -5.71 -12.62 -9.30
C LYS A 30 -6.11 -13.88 -10.08
N LYS A 31 -5.57 -15.05 -9.68
CA LYS A 31 -5.91 -16.33 -10.32
C LYS A 31 -7.39 -16.68 -10.18
N LYS A 32 -7.96 -16.50 -8.97
CA LYS A 32 -9.40 -16.74 -8.71
C LYS A 32 -10.29 -15.83 -9.55
N LEU A 33 -9.90 -14.58 -9.74
CA LEU A 33 -10.61 -13.60 -10.57
C LEU A 33 -10.37 -13.80 -12.08
N LYS A 34 -9.55 -14.77 -12.47
CA LYS A 34 -9.20 -15.08 -13.87
C LYS A 34 -8.63 -13.86 -14.62
N ILE A 35 -7.88 -13.03 -13.94
CA ILE A 35 -7.23 -11.86 -14.53
C ILE A 35 -5.93 -12.32 -15.20
N ASN A 36 -5.87 -12.26 -16.53
CA ASN A 36 -4.71 -12.72 -17.30
C ASN A 36 -3.59 -11.67 -17.40
N LYS A 37 -3.93 -10.37 -17.31
CA LYS A 37 -2.94 -9.29 -17.39
C LYS A 37 -2.07 -9.22 -16.13
N PRO A 38 -0.79 -8.78 -16.26
CA PRO A 38 0.00 -8.38 -15.10
C PRO A 38 -0.78 -7.38 -14.26
N THR A 39 -0.80 -7.55 -12.95
CA THR A 39 -1.68 -6.80 -12.06
C THR A 39 -0.91 -6.27 -10.86
N ILE A 40 -1.13 -5.01 -10.55
CA ILE A 40 -0.70 -4.38 -9.31
C ILE A 40 -1.93 -4.26 -8.39
N PHE A 41 -1.89 -4.95 -7.26
CA PHE A 41 -2.79 -4.66 -6.14
C PHE A 41 -2.12 -3.56 -5.32
N LEU A 42 -2.64 -2.35 -5.39
CA LEU A 42 -2.14 -1.20 -4.64
C LEU A 42 -3.01 -1.01 -3.40
N ASN A 43 -2.46 -1.39 -2.26
CA ASN A 43 -3.09 -1.21 -0.97
C ASN A 43 -2.71 0.16 -0.40
N ILE A 44 -3.68 1.03 -0.19
CA ILE A 44 -3.48 2.37 0.35
C ILE A 44 -4.03 2.42 1.78
N GLY A 45 -3.13 2.30 2.75
CA GLY A 45 -3.36 2.52 4.17
C GLY A 45 -2.77 3.87 4.62
N GLY A 46 -2.17 3.89 5.80
CA GLY A 46 -1.30 4.98 6.23
C GLY A 46 -0.06 5.06 5.35
N ILE A 47 0.67 3.96 5.21
CA ILE A 47 1.68 3.71 4.17
C ILE A 47 1.01 2.92 3.04
N ALA A 48 1.31 3.28 1.80
CA ALA A 48 0.88 2.52 0.64
C ALA A 48 1.90 1.44 0.30
N ASN A 49 1.43 0.25 -0.06
CA ASN A 49 2.25 -0.84 -0.55
C ASN A 49 1.58 -1.50 -1.76
N TYR A 50 2.38 -2.16 -2.59
CA TYR A 50 1.83 -2.86 -3.74
C TYR A 50 2.30 -4.31 -3.80
N THR A 51 1.43 -5.16 -4.35
CA THR A 51 1.77 -6.49 -4.82
C THR A 51 1.70 -6.49 -6.34
N PHE A 52 2.80 -6.75 -7.02
CA PHE A 52 2.82 -7.04 -8.44
C PHE A 52 2.69 -8.55 -8.66
N SER A 53 1.83 -8.95 -9.58
CA SER A 53 1.58 -10.36 -9.91
C SER A 53 1.49 -10.57 -11.43
N LYS A 54 2.36 -11.43 -11.96
CA LYS A 54 2.43 -11.82 -13.37
C LYS A 54 2.71 -13.31 -13.45
N ASP A 55 1.85 -14.06 -14.12
CA ASP A 55 1.93 -15.52 -14.22
C ASP A 55 2.13 -16.18 -12.85
N GLU A 56 3.19 -16.94 -12.63
CA GLU A 56 3.56 -17.52 -11.33
C GLU A 56 4.45 -16.59 -10.48
N TYR A 57 4.93 -15.48 -11.05
CA TYR A 57 5.76 -14.52 -10.33
C TYR A 57 4.93 -13.49 -9.57
N PHE A 58 5.36 -13.19 -8.37
CA PHE A 58 4.86 -12.04 -7.63
C PHE A 58 5.94 -11.43 -6.74
N CYS A 59 5.83 -10.14 -6.49
CA CYS A 59 6.67 -9.41 -5.55
C CYS A 59 5.87 -8.32 -4.87
N ALA A 60 6.40 -7.78 -3.78
CA ALA A 60 5.77 -6.67 -3.06
C ALA A 60 6.80 -5.70 -2.52
N LYS A 61 6.41 -4.45 -2.44
CA LYS A 61 7.19 -3.35 -1.85
C LYS A 61 6.27 -2.27 -1.30
N ASP A 62 6.80 -1.47 -0.38
CA ASP A 62 6.19 -0.20 -0.04
C ASP A 62 6.27 0.75 -1.24
N ALA A 63 5.21 1.53 -1.43
CA ALA A 63 5.07 2.43 -2.56
C ALA A 63 5.31 3.91 -2.18
N GLY A 64 5.08 4.24 -0.93
CA GLY A 64 5.18 5.61 -0.44
C GLY A 64 4.16 5.92 0.65
N PRO A 65 3.99 7.18 1.03
CA PRO A 65 2.95 7.59 1.96
C PRO A 65 1.59 7.35 1.31
N GLY A 66 0.67 6.74 2.07
CA GLY A 66 -0.73 6.66 1.70
C GLY A 66 -1.50 7.86 2.22
N ASN A 67 -2.38 7.64 3.21
CA ASN A 67 -3.12 8.73 3.86
C ASN A 67 -2.39 9.36 5.05
N CYS A 68 -1.31 8.76 5.55
CA CYS A 68 -0.69 9.14 6.82
C CYS A 68 -0.30 10.63 6.92
N LEU A 69 0.14 11.25 5.83
CA LEU A 69 0.54 12.67 5.85
C LEU A 69 -0.68 13.60 5.98
N MET A 70 -1.76 13.27 5.28
CA MET A 70 -3.02 14.01 5.35
C MET A 70 -3.68 13.83 6.72
N ASP A 71 -3.70 12.58 7.23
CA ASP A 71 -4.26 12.27 8.54
C ASP A 71 -3.48 12.97 9.66
N LEU A 72 -2.15 12.95 9.60
CA LEU A 72 -1.29 13.68 10.54
C LEU A 72 -1.57 15.19 10.49
N TYR A 73 -1.64 15.77 9.28
CA TYR A 73 -1.86 17.21 9.12
C TYR A 73 -3.24 17.63 9.59
N THR A 74 -4.31 16.88 9.28
CA THR A 74 -5.67 17.15 9.78
C THR A 74 -5.75 17.01 11.30
N LYS A 75 -5.04 16.03 11.87
CA LYS A 75 -5.00 15.85 13.33
C LYS A 75 -4.37 17.04 14.04
N ILE A 76 -3.22 17.49 13.55
CA ILE A 76 -2.48 18.62 14.17
C ILE A 76 -3.25 19.94 14.01
N THR A 77 -3.87 20.20 12.85
CA THR A 77 -4.43 21.50 12.52
C THR A 77 -5.89 21.67 12.90
N LYS A 78 -6.67 20.60 12.89
CA LYS A 78 -8.13 20.63 13.10
C LYS A 78 -8.64 19.62 14.13
N ASN A 79 -7.77 18.81 14.70
CA ASN A 79 -8.16 17.68 15.58
C ASN A 79 -9.16 16.71 14.90
N LEU A 80 -9.07 16.56 13.58
CA LEU A 80 -9.81 15.57 12.81
C LEU A 80 -8.92 14.36 12.56
N ASP A 81 -9.49 13.17 12.57
CA ASP A 81 -8.72 11.94 12.38
C ASP A 81 -8.25 11.75 10.95
N TYR A 82 -9.01 12.25 9.95
CA TYR A 82 -8.66 12.20 8.53
C TYR A 82 -9.50 13.18 7.69
N ASP A 83 -9.07 13.42 6.45
CA ASP A 83 -9.84 14.16 5.43
C ASP A 83 -10.85 13.20 4.76
N LYS A 84 -12.11 13.28 5.18
CA LYS A 84 -13.17 12.39 4.68
C LYS A 84 -13.30 12.51 3.15
N ASP A 85 -13.16 11.38 2.45
CA ASP A 85 -13.24 11.27 0.99
C ASP A 85 -12.22 12.15 0.21
N GLY A 86 -11.27 12.80 0.89
CA GLY A 86 -10.35 13.77 0.30
C GLY A 86 -11.00 15.12 -0.03
N ASN A 87 -12.11 15.47 0.62
CA ASN A 87 -12.89 16.67 0.28
C ASN A 87 -12.16 17.98 0.60
N LEU A 88 -11.39 18.03 1.69
CA LEU A 88 -10.60 19.22 2.01
C LEU A 88 -9.47 19.40 0.99
N ALA A 89 -8.78 18.34 0.64
CA ALA A 89 -7.76 18.34 -0.40
C ALA A 89 -8.32 18.74 -1.77
N ALA A 90 -9.54 18.27 -2.12
CA ALA A 90 -10.21 18.64 -3.37
C ALA A 90 -10.52 20.13 -3.49
N ALA A 91 -10.71 20.82 -2.38
CA ALA A 91 -11.00 22.26 -2.34
C ALA A 91 -9.72 23.13 -2.41
N GLY A 92 -8.54 22.53 -2.31
CA GLY A 92 -7.25 23.22 -2.35
C GLY A 92 -6.61 23.23 -3.74
N LYS A 93 -5.50 23.94 -3.83
CA LYS A 93 -4.69 24.04 -5.05
C LYS A 93 -3.33 23.38 -4.85
N VAL A 94 -2.92 22.58 -5.84
CA VAL A 94 -1.60 21.95 -5.88
C VAL A 94 -0.58 22.96 -6.45
N ASP A 95 0.52 23.16 -5.75
CA ASP A 95 1.69 23.86 -6.25
C ASP A 95 2.71 22.85 -6.80
N SER A 96 2.73 22.73 -8.13
CA SER A 96 3.63 21.79 -8.82
C SER A 96 5.11 22.14 -8.62
N SER A 97 5.46 23.42 -8.45
CA SER A 97 6.85 23.83 -8.21
C SER A 97 7.32 23.37 -6.83
N LEU A 98 6.47 23.56 -5.81
CA LEU A 98 6.72 23.08 -4.47
C LEU A 98 6.94 21.55 -4.45
N ILE A 99 6.05 20.80 -5.11
CA ILE A 99 6.14 19.34 -5.17
C ILE A 99 7.42 18.88 -5.89
N ASN A 100 7.77 19.48 -7.02
CA ASN A 100 8.97 19.10 -7.75
C ASN A 100 10.24 19.38 -6.93
N ASN A 101 10.33 20.53 -6.26
CA ASN A 101 11.46 20.86 -5.40
C ASN A 101 11.66 19.84 -4.28
N ILE A 102 10.56 19.34 -3.68
CA ILE A 102 10.65 18.31 -2.63
C ILE A 102 11.06 16.95 -3.21
N LEU A 103 10.52 16.57 -4.36
CA LEU A 103 10.83 15.29 -5.00
C LEU A 103 12.26 15.22 -5.54
N ASP A 104 12.88 16.36 -5.87
CA ASP A 104 14.28 16.44 -6.30
C ASP A 104 15.27 16.24 -5.14
N HIS A 105 14.79 16.21 -3.88
CA HIS A 105 15.63 15.94 -2.73
C HIS A 105 16.20 14.52 -2.78
N GLU A 106 17.49 14.34 -2.43
CA GLU A 106 18.20 13.04 -2.50
C GLU A 106 17.48 11.89 -1.79
N PHE A 107 16.76 12.18 -0.70
CA PHE A 107 16.01 11.19 0.07
C PHE A 107 14.97 10.45 -0.80
N TYR A 108 14.23 11.18 -1.64
CA TYR A 108 13.20 10.57 -2.50
C TYR A 108 13.78 9.93 -3.76
N ASN A 109 15.01 10.31 -4.12
CA ASN A 109 15.76 9.73 -5.24
C ASN A 109 16.60 8.53 -4.81
N SER A 110 16.88 8.36 -3.51
CA SER A 110 17.58 7.18 -3.00
C SER A 110 16.76 5.93 -3.26
N LYS A 111 17.44 4.85 -3.68
CA LYS A 111 16.86 3.51 -3.80
C LYS A 111 16.62 2.96 -2.39
N SER A 112 15.67 3.51 -1.62
CA SER A 112 15.36 2.94 -0.33
C SER A 112 14.76 1.54 -0.56
N ASN A 113 15.51 0.55 -0.16
CA ASN A 113 15.09 -0.85 -0.20
C ASN A 113 14.46 -1.29 1.12
N HIS A 114 14.18 -0.37 2.04
CA HIS A 114 13.64 -0.66 3.37
C HIS A 114 12.14 -0.37 3.43
N SER A 115 11.47 -1.03 4.39
CA SER A 115 10.09 -0.70 4.73
C SER A 115 9.98 0.75 5.19
N LEU A 116 8.95 1.44 4.70
CA LEU A 116 8.73 2.86 4.98
C LEU A 116 7.95 3.07 6.28
N ASP A 117 8.29 4.15 7.01
CA ASP A 117 7.54 4.63 8.19
C ASP A 117 7.07 6.08 7.93
N ILE A 118 6.05 6.53 8.67
CA ILE A 118 5.54 7.91 8.59
C ILE A 118 6.65 8.93 8.87
N LYS A 119 7.60 8.59 9.76
CA LYS A 119 8.73 9.44 10.14
C LYS A 119 9.72 9.69 9.01
N ASP A 120 9.66 8.89 7.95
CA ASP A 120 10.51 9.07 6.76
C ASP A 120 10.05 10.24 5.89
N PHE A 121 8.89 10.84 6.19
CA PHE A 121 8.31 11.91 5.40
C PHE A 121 8.16 13.19 6.22
N ASP A 122 8.71 14.29 5.69
CA ASP A 122 8.53 15.62 6.28
C ASP A 122 7.30 16.30 5.67
N ILE A 123 6.45 16.88 6.55
CA ILE A 123 5.28 17.67 6.15
C ILE A 123 5.52 19.19 6.27
N ASN A 124 6.72 19.62 6.67
CA ASN A 124 7.00 21.03 6.88
C ASN A 124 6.92 21.86 5.59
N PHE A 125 7.05 21.24 4.43
CA PHE A 125 6.96 21.94 3.15
C PHE A 125 5.60 22.57 2.87
N VAL A 126 4.53 22.14 3.54
CA VAL A 126 3.19 22.75 3.43
C VAL A 126 2.91 23.78 4.54
N LYS A 127 3.90 24.08 5.40
CA LYS A 127 3.75 25.05 6.47
C LYS A 127 3.50 26.45 5.92
N GLY A 128 2.48 27.11 6.44
CA GLY A 128 2.09 28.46 5.97
C GLY A 128 1.06 28.47 4.85
N LEU A 129 0.73 27.33 4.26
CA LEU A 129 -0.38 27.22 3.31
C LEU A 129 -1.73 27.20 4.05
N SER A 130 -2.81 27.51 3.32
CA SER A 130 -4.17 27.24 3.81
C SER A 130 -4.35 25.74 4.09
N LEU A 131 -5.30 25.36 4.94
CA LEU A 131 -5.56 23.94 5.23
C LEU A 131 -5.85 23.14 3.96
N GLN A 132 -6.66 23.71 3.06
CA GLN A 132 -7.04 23.06 1.83
C GLN A 132 -5.85 22.89 0.87
N ASP A 133 -5.06 23.95 0.70
CA ASP A 133 -3.87 23.89 -0.16
C ASP A 133 -2.81 22.95 0.41
N ALA A 134 -2.60 22.97 1.72
CA ALA A 134 -1.70 22.01 2.38
C ALA A 134 -2.13 20.56 2.12
N LEU A 135 -3.40 20.25 2.32
CA LEU A 135 -3.92 18.90 2.08
C LEU A 135 -3.90 18.52 0.59
N ALA A 136 -4.16 19.47 -0.32
CA ALA A 136 -4.03 19.23 -1.76
C ALA A 136 -2.60 18.85 -2.13
N ASN A 137 -1.60 19.59 -1.61
CA ASN A 137 -0.19 19.31 -1.86
C ASN A 137 0.27 17.98 -1.24
N LEU A 138 -0.11 17.68 0.00
CA LEU A 138 0.20 16.40 0.64
C LEU A 138 -0.41 15.21 -0.11
N ASN A 139 -1.66 15.35 -0.56
CA ASN A 139 -2.36 14.34 -1.34
C ASN A 139 -1.67 14.08 -2.69
N TYR A 140 -1.35 15.13 -3.42
CA TYR A 140 -0.65 15.01 -4.70
C TYR A 140 0.77 14.48 -4.53
N PHE A 141 1.48 14.89 -3.49
CA PHE A 141 2.81 14.39 -3.14
C PHE A 141 2.77 12.87 -2.88
N SER A 142 1.81 12.38 -2.08
CA SER A 142 1.60 10.95 -1.87
C SER A 142 1.37 10.21 -3.19
N ALA A 143 0.48 10.72 -4.04
CA ALA A 143 0.21 10.13 -5.35
C ALA A 143 1.47 10.08 -6.24
N ARG A 144 2.29 11.16 -6.25
CA ARG A 144 3.53 11.23 -7.04
C ARG A 144 4.57 10.23 -6.56
N ILE A 145 4.79 10.09 -5.27
CA ILE A 145 5.76 9.11 -4.73
C ILE A 145 5.31 7.69 -5.09
N ILE A 146 4.04 7.36 -4.90
CA ILE A 146 3.49 6.04 -5.27
C ILE A 146 3.71 5.78 -6.78
N TYR A 147 3.37 6.75 -7.62
CA TYR A 147 3.55 6.65 -9.07
C TYR A 147 5.02 6.41 -9.45
N GLU A 148 5.94 7.26 -8.97
CA GLU A 148 7.37 7.16 -9.31
C GLU A 148 7.97 5.84 -8.84
N ASN A 149 7.60 5.39 -7.63
CA ASN A 149 8.09 4.13 -7.09
C ASN A 149 7.64 2.95 -7.95
N ILE A 150 6.36 2.86 -8.27
CA ILE A 150 5.83 1.78 -9.11
C ILE A 150 6.46 1.82 -10.50
N LYS A 151 6.51 2.97 -11.16
CA LYS A 151 7.12 3.14 -12.50
C LYS A 151 8.60 2.80 -12.54
N ARG A 152 9.33 3.09 -11.46
CA ARG A 152 10.75 2.74 -11.34
C ARG A 152 10.97 1.23 -11.26
N ASN A 153 10.13 0.53 -10.52
CA ASN A 153 10.31 -0.89 -10.22
C ASN A 153 9.62 -1.84 -11.21
N ILE A 154 8.49 -1.45 -11.79
CA ILE A 154 7.68 -2.30 -12.68
C ILE A 154 7.67 -1.69 -14.08
N LYS A 155 8.19 -2.44 -15.04
CA LYS A 155 8.32 -2.03 -16.45
C LYS A 155 7.33 -2.73 -17.39
N ASP A 156 6.62 -3.73 -16.89
CA ASP A 156 5.58 -4.43 -17.63
C ASP A 156 4.38 -3.51 -17.96
N ASP A 157 3.55 -3.93 -18.90
CA ASP A 157 2.18 -3.40 -19.05
C ASP A 157 1.29 -4.06 -18.00
N TYR A 158 0.63 -3.28 -17.17
CA TYR A 158 -0.15 -3.77 -16.02
C TYR A 158 -1.45 -3.01 -15.85
N ILE A 159 -2.37 -3.63 -15.14
CA ILE A 159 -3.55 -2.98 -14.58
C ILE A 159 -3.33 -2.72 -13.08
N ILE A 160 -4.05 -1.73 -12.54
CA ILE A 160 -4.00 -1.41 -11.11
C ILE A 160 -5.37 -1.68 -10.48
N ILE A 161 -5.37 -2.40 -9.36
CA ILE A 161 -6.54 -2.63 -8.52
C ILE A 161 -6.25 -2.03 -7.15
N LEU A 162 -7.07 -1.06 -6.74
CA LEU A 162 -6.93 -0.40 -5.44
C LEU A 162 -7.61 -1.19 -4.33
N CYS A 163 -6.88 -1.33 -3.23
CA CYS A 163 -7.32 -1.91 -1.96
C CYS A 163 -7.07 -0.93 -0.81
N GLY A 164 -7.53 -1.29 0.37
CA GLY A 164 -7.33 -0.50 1.59
C GLY A 164 -8.23 0.73 1.70
N GLY A 165 -8.18 1.39 2.85
CA GLY A 165 -9.04 2.53 3.18
C GLY A 165 -8.85 3.74 2.25
N GLY A 166 -7.64 3.94 1.73
CA GLY A 166 -7.30 5.05 0.85
C GLY A 166 -8.02 5.01 -0.51
N ARG A 167 -8.58 3.87 -0.92
CA ARG A 167 -9.45 3.79 -2.10
C ARG A 167 -10.70 4.67 -1.99
N LYS A 168 -11.09 5.04 -0.75
CA LYS A 168 -12.22 5.95 -0.48
C LYS A 168 -11.81 7.43 -0.61
N ASN A 169 -10.53 7.75 -0.61
CA ASN A 169 -10.03 9.11 -0.81
C ASN A 169 -10.08 9.46 -2.31
N LYS A 170 -11.19 10.04 -2.73
CA LYS A 170 -11.49 10.33 -4.15
C LYS A 170 -10.43 11.23 -4.80
N THR A 171 -9.88 12.17 -4.04
CA THR A 171 -8.83 13.10 -4.52
C THR A 171 -7.54 12.35 -4.79
N LEU A 172 -7.11 11.46 -3.88
CA LEU A 172 -5.93 10.62 -4.08
C LEU A 172 -6.09 9.68 -5.29
N VAL A 173 -7.26 9.05 -5.40
CA VAL A 173 -7.58 8.18 -6.54
C VAL A 173 -7.57 8.95 -7.85
N SER A 174 -8.13 10.17 -7.89
CA SER A 174 -8.10 11.04 -9.08
C SER A 174 -6.67 11.42 -9.48
N ASN A 175 -5.84 11.80 -8.51
CA ASN A 175 -4.43 12.10 -8.74
C ASN A 175 -3.67 10.88 -9.29
N LEU A 176 -3.88 9.69 -8.73
CA LEU A 176 -3.28 8.45 -9.25
C LEU A 176 -3.74 8.15 -10.68
N LYS A 177 -5.03 8.26 -10.98
CA LYS A 177 -5.56 8.08 -12.35
C LYS A 177 -4.90 9.03 -13.35
N THR A 178 -4.74 10.28 -12.97
CA THR A 178 -4.10 11.31 -13.80
C THR A 178 -2.62 11.00 -14.06
N LEU A 179 -1.88 10.58 -13.03
CA LEU A 179 -0.45 10.28 -13.14
C LEU A 179 -0.18 9.00 -13.93
N PHE A 180 -0.90 7.92 -13.65
CA PHE A 180 -0.69 6.65 -14.34
C PHE A 180 -1.23 6.65 -15.78
N LYS A 181 -2.23 7.48 -16.07
CA LYS A 181 -2.96 7.48 -17.35
C LYS A 181 -3.51 6.09 -17.71
N LEU A 182 -3.85 5.32 -16.71
CA LEU A 182 -4.41 3.98 -16.80
C LEU A 182 -5.81 3.94 -16.18
N ASN A 183 -6.60 2.98 -16.61
CA ASN A 183 -7.82 2.64 -15.90
C ASN A 183 -7.46 1.93 -14.59
N ILE A 184 -7.78 2.57 -13.46
CA ILE A 184 -7.59 2.03 -12.12
C ILE A 184 -8.94 1.54 -11.61
N SER A 185 -9.04 0.25 -11.34
CA SER A 185 -10.23 -0.39 -10.77
C SER A 185 -10.16 -0.42 -9.24
N MET A 186 -11.31 -0.46 -8.60
CA MET A 186 -11.40 -0.76 -7.17
C MET A 186 -11.56 -2.26 -6.98
N ILE A 187 -11.10 -2.79 -5.85
CA ILE A 187 -11.33 -4.20 -5.53
C ILE A 187 -12.83 -4.51 -5.41
N ASP A 188 -13.62 -3.50 -5.03
CA ASP A 188 -15.07 -3.57 -4.93
C ASP A 188 -15.74 -3.84 -6.30
N ASP A 189 -15.13 -3.42 -7.42
CA ASP A 189 -15.61 -3.69 -8.79
C ASP A 189 -15.60 -5.20 -9.13
N PHE A 190 -14.86 -5.99 -8.36
CA PHE A 190 -14.76 -7.45 -8.49
C PHE A 190 -15.64 -8.19 -7.47
N HIS A 191 -16.64 -7.53 -6.90
CA HIS A 191 -17.54 -8.08 -5.87
C HIS A 191 -16.81 -8.55 -4.60
N ILE A 192 -15.70 -7.90 -4.27
CA ILE A 192 -14.95 -8.12 -3.04
C ILE A 192 -15.04 -6.85 -2.21
N ASP A 193 -15.58 -6.95 -1.02
CA ASP A 193 -15.66 -5.82 -0.10
C ASP A 193 -14.24 -5.40 0.31
N GLY A 194 -13.83 -4.21 -0.14
CA GLY A 194 -12.49 -3.68 0.08
C GLY A 194 -12.16 -3.38 1.55
N ASP A 195 -13.16 -3.29 2.42
CA ASP A 195 -12.94 -3.11 3.85
C ASP A 195 -12.51 -4.42 4.55
N PHE A 196 -12.77 -5.56 3.93
CA PHE A 196 -12.42 -6.87 4.46
C PHE A 196 -11.28 -7.59 3.73
N VAL A 197 -10.62 -6.95 2.78
CA VAL A 197 -9.50 -7.56 2.02
C VAL A 197 -8.40 -8.05 2.95
N GLU A 198 -8.01 -7.25 3.94
CA GLU A 198 -6.98 -7.64 4.91
C GLU A 198 -7.43 -8.80 5.80
N SER A 199 -8.66 -8.77 6.31
CA SER A 199 -9.23 -9.87 7.10
C SER A 199 -9.30 -11.16 6.29
N GLN A 200 -9.70 -11.09 5.02
CA GLN A 200 -9.69 -12.24 4.11
C GLN A 200 -8.28 -12.76 3.86
N ALA A 201 -7.29 -11.87 3.71
CA ALA A 201 -5.90 -12.25 3.54
C ALA A 201 -5.39 -13.01 4.77
N PHE A 202 -5.65 -12.52 6.00
CA PHE A 202 -5.24 -13.23 7.22
C PHE A 202 -5.98 -14.55 7.42
N ALA A 203 -7.26 -14.65 7.07
CA ALA A 203 -7.98 -15.92 7.06
C ALA A 203 -7.32 -16.91 6.07
N TYR A 204 -6.96 -16.45 4.87
CA TYR A 204 -6.24 -17.25 3.90
C TYR A 204 -4.86 -17.70 4.39
N LEU A 205 -4.09 -16.81 5.04
CA LEU A 205 -2.81 -17.15 5.65
C LEU A 205 -2.97 -18.18 6.77
N SER A 206 -4.03 -18.11 7.56
CA SER A 206 -4.35 -19.11 8.60
C SER A 206 -4.52 -20.51 7.99
N ILE A 207 -5.29 -20.60 6.91
CA ILE A 207 -5.48 -21.86 6.18
C ILE A 207 -4.15 -22.37 5.62
N ARG A 208 -3.33 -21.49 5.02
CA ARG A 208 -1.99 -21.87 4.54
C ARG A 208 -1.10 -22.41 5.65
N SER A 209 -1.13 -21.76 6.82
CA SER A 209 -0.38 -22.19 8.01
C SER A 209 -0.79 -23.58 8.47
N LEU A 210 -2.10 -23.88 8.52
CA LEU A 210 -2.62 -25.21 8.87
C LEU A 210 -2.15 -26.30 7.90
N TYR A 211 -2.09 -25.96 6.60
CA TYR A 211 -1.58 -26.87 5.56
C TYR A 211 -0.06 -26.83 5.38
N LYS A 212 0.67 -26.16 6.29
CA LYS A 212 2.13 -26.00 6.23
C LYS A 212 2.64 -25.40 4.91
N LYS A 213 1.83 -24.59 4.24
CA LYS A 213 2.19 -23.87 3.02
C LYS A 213 2.90 -22.58 3.36
N GLU A 214 3.79 -22.12 2.49
CA GLU A 214 4.56 -20.90 2.68
C GLU A 214 3.64 -19.67 2.68
N ILE A 215 3.95 -18.71 3.56
CA ILE A 215 3.27 -17.41 3.64
C ILE A 215 4.23 -16.22 3.47
N SER A 216 5.53 -16.47 3.59
CA SER A 216 6.59 -15.48 3.38
C SER A 216 7.50 -15.92 2.25
N TYR A 217 7.97 -14.96 1.45
CA TYR A 217 8.77 -15.22 0.25
C TYR A 217 9.90 -14.20 0.11
N PRO A 218 11.04 -14.59 -0.55
CA PRO A 218 12.17 -13.68 -0.78
C PRO A 218 11.77 -12.36 -1.46
N ASN A 219 10.83 -12.42 -2.39
CA ASN A 219 10.37 -11.27 -3.18
C ASN A 219 9.31 -10.42 -2.45
N THR A 220 8.96 -10.75 -1.21
CA THR A 220 7.98 -10.00 -0.40
C THR A 220 8.57 -9.48 0.90
N THR A 221 9.00 -10.36 1.78
CA THR A 221 9.55 -10.04 3.11
C THR A 221 11.07 -10.12 3.17
N ARG A 222 11.74 -10.45 2.07
CA ARG A 222 13.21 -10.67 1.98
C ARG A 222 13.73 -11.81 2.82
N VAL A 223 12.89 -12.69 3.29
CA VAL A 223 13.31 -13.95 3.89
C VAL A 223 14.17 -14.75 2.89
N LYS A 224 15.20 -15.43 3.35
CA LYS A 224 16.16 -16.13 2.45
C LYS A 224 15.52 -17.22 1.59
N LEU A 225 14.56 -17.95 2.15
CA LEU A 225 13.79 -19.00 1.49
C LEU A 225 12.31 -18.83 1.83
N ALA A 226 11.44 -19.28 0.95
CA ALA A 226 10.00 -19.29 1.22
C ALA A 226 9.70 -20.14 2.45
N ILE A 227 8.95 -19.62 3.41
CA ILE A 227 8.66 -20.28 4.68
C ILE A 227 7.18 -20.17 5.05
N THR A 228 6.73 -21.17 5.78
CA THR A 228 5.43 -21.14 6.48
C THR A 228 5.52 -20.25 7.71
N GLY A 229 4.37 -19.78 8.21
CA GLY A 229 4.26 -19.00 9.44
C GLY A 229 2.96 -19.30 10.16
N GLY A 230 2.70 -18.56 11.25
CA GLY A 230 1.55 -18.77 12.11
C GLY A 230 1.73 -19.92 13.10
N GLU A 231 1.16 -19.75 14.26
CA GLU A 231 1.12 -20.75 15.36
C GLU A 231 -0.35 -21.06 15.65
N LEU A 232 -0.72 -22.34 15.74
CA LEU A 232 -2.06 -22.79 16.08
C LEU A 232 -2.19 -22.99 17.59
N ILE A 233 -3.14 -22.31 18.21
CA ILE A 233 -3.62 -22.63 19.55
C ILE A 233 -4.96 -23.35 19.38
N LYS A 234 -5.05 -24.56 19.91
CA LYS A 234 -6.29 -25.31 20.02
C LYS A 234 -6.94 -25.02 21.36
N PHE A 235 -8.21 -24.69 21.33
CA PHE A 235 -9.03 -24.62 22.53
C PHE A 235 -9.79 -25.93 22.64
N ASN A 236 -9.54 -26.64 23.72
CA ASN A 236 -10.30 -27.83 24.13
C ASN A 236 -11.70 -27.43 24.56
#